data_caf5bf5ec61419a27ab27f14d8b45e0b
#
_entry.id   caf5bf5ec61419a27ab27f14d8b45e0b
#
_cell.length_a   1.000
_cell.length_b   1.000
_cell.length_c   1.000
_cell.angle_alpha   90.00
_cell.angle_beta   90.00
_cell.angle_gamma   90.00
#
_symmetry.space_group_name_H-M   'P 1'
#
loop_
_entity.id
_entity.type
_entity.pdbx_description
1 polymer ?
#
loop_
_entity_poly.entity_id
_entity_poly.type
_entity_poly.pdbx_seq_one_letter_code
_entity_poly.pdbx_strand_id
1 'polypeptide(L)'
;MTKTTKIKWVIAHEPLKLFVRAAKDFQDYVNSAQSAEKIEVEVMTLSEYSNKYNNGVQVTKHDLLDLMEQGKIEMSQMYTTWLAEKIDQDMLALDMPFIFADHDHATRVLEGEVGEFLLNKITEKSNVRGMAFTYSGGFRNVISSKKVDKLSDLTKN
;
A
#
# COMPACT_ATOMS: atom_id res chain seq x y z
N MET A 1 -27.46 -3.92 20.56
CA MET A 1 -27.22 -3.49 19.16
C MET A 1 -25.72 -3.57 18.93
N THR A 2 -25.27 -4.34 17.96
CA THR A 2 -23.85 -4.43 17.61
C THR A 2 -23.45 -3.12 16.92
N LYS A 3 -22.45 -2.43 17.45
CA LYS A 3 -21.93 -1.21 16.84
C LYS A 3 -21.22 -1.56 15.55
N THR A 4 -21.49 -0.85 14.48
CA THR A 4 -20.79 -1.00 13.19
C THR A 4 -19.90 0.21 12.97
N THR A 5 -18.61 -0.01 12.79
CA THR A 5 -17.63 1.02 12.46
C THR A 5 -17.39 1.00 10.95
N LYS A 6 -17.55 2.14 10.31
CA LYS A 6 -17.27 2.29 8.87
C LYS A 6 -15.83 2.70 8.66
N ILE A 7 -15.17 2.02 7.74
CA ILE A 7 -13.78 2.27 7.32
C ILE A 7 -13.80 2.66 5.85
N LYS A 8 -13.36 3.87 5.55
CA LYS A 8 -13.12 4.33 4.18
C LYS A 8 -11.72 3.90 3.78
N TRP A 9 -11.64 3.03 2.78
CA TRP A 9 -10.38 2.61 2.17
C TRP A 9 -10.27 3.20 0.77
N VAL A 10 -9.45 4.24 0.63
CA VAL A 10 -9.24 4.93 -0.64
C VAL A 10 -8.04 4.35 -1.35
N ILE A 11 -8.23 3.93 -2.59
CA ILE A 11 -7.23 3.25 -3.42
C ILE A 11 -6.80 4.16 -4.57
N ALA A 12 -5.49 4.37 -4.68
CA ALA A 12 -4.89 5.19 -5.73
C ALA A 12 -4.27 4.39 -6.88
N HIS A 13 -4.38 3.05 -6.86
CA HIS A 13 -3.62 2.17 -7.72
C HIS A 13 -4.48 1.15 -8.45
N GLU A 14 -4.00 0.71 -9.61
CA GLU A 14 -4.50 -0.47 -10.32
C GLU A 14 -3.62 -1.70 -10.01
N PRO A 15 -4.16 -2.93 -10.07
CA PRO A 15 -5.54 -3.23 -10.42
C PRO A 15 -6.51 -3.11 -9.23
N LEU A 16 -7.53 -2.30 -9.39
CA LEU A 16 -8.55 -2.04 -8.35
C LEU A 16 -9.18 -3.33 -7.80
N LYS A 17 -9.43 -4.32 -8.66
CA LYS A 17 -10.05 -5.59 -8.27
C LYS A 17 -9.26 -6.36 -7.20
N LEU A 18 -7.92 -6.29 -7.23
CA LEU A 18 -7.07 -6.92 -6.21
C LEU A 18 -7.32 -6.30 -4.84
N PHE A 19 -7.37 -4.99 -4.78
CA PHE A 19 -7.54 -4.26 -3.52
C PHE A 19 -8.96 -4.33 -2.98
N VAL A 20 -9.97 -4.35 -3.85
CA VAL A 20 -11.36 -4.63 -3.45
C VAL A 20 -11.47 -6.00 -2.80
N ARG A 21 -10.80 -7.02 -3.37
CA ARG A 21 -10.76 -8.35 -2.77
C ARG A 21 -10.05 -8.36 -1.43
N ALA A 22 -8.87 -7.75 -1.35
CA ALA A 22 -8.11 -7.65 -0.10
C ALA A 22 -8.91 -6.95 1.01
N ALA A 23 -9.61 -5.87 0.68
CA ALA A 23 -10.46 -5.16 1.63
C ALA A 23 -11.64 -6.01 2.11
N LYS A 24 -12.24 -6.78 1.21
CA LYS A 24 -13.31 -7.72 1.57
C LYS A 24 -12.80 -8.83 2.49
N ASP A 25 -11.69 -9.45 2.14
CA ASP A 25 -11.08 -10.52 2.92
C ASP A 25 -10.68 -10.00 4.33
N PHE A 26 -10.13 -8.79 4.41
CA PHE A 26 -9.84 -8.10 5.67
C PHE A 26 -11.10 -7.89 6.51
N GLN A 27 -12.18 -7.34 5.92
CA GLN A 27 -13.45 -7.13 6.60
C GLN A 27 -14.03 -8.45 7.13
N ASP A 28 -14.07 -9.49 6.30
CA ASP A 28 -14.62 -10.79 6.65
C ASP A 28 -13.80 -11.44 7.76
N TYR A 29 -12.46 -11.35 7.71
CA TYR A 29 -11.57 -11.85 8.76
C TYR A 29 -11.80 -11.15 10.10
N VAL A 30 -11.79 -9.83 10.12
CA VAL A 30 -11.99 -9.06 11.36
C VAL A 30 -13.38 -9.34 11.94
N ASN A 31 -14.42 -9.38 11.10
CA ASN A 31 -15.79 -9.64 11.53
C ASN A 31 -16.01 -11.07 12.02
N SER A 32 -15.21 -12.03 11.56
CA SER A 32 -15.26 -13.40 12.06
C SER A 32 -14.55 -13.57 13.42
N ALA A 33 -13.51 -12.78 13.65
CA ALA A 33 -12.69 -12.85 14.87
C ALA A 33 -13.31 -12.10 16.06
N GLN A 34 -14.21 -11.12 15.80
CA GLN A 34 -14.78 -10.27 16.84
C GLN A 34 -16.30 -10.37 16.90
N SER A 35 -16.83 -10.51 18.12
CA SER A 35 -18.29 -10.66 18.36
C SER A 35 -18.97 -9.33 18.74
N ALA A 36 -18.25 -8.38 19.31
CA ALA A 36 -18.84 -7.19 19.94
C ALA A 36 -19.01 -6.01 19.00
N GLU A 37 -18.09 -5.81 18.06
CA GLU A 37 -18.14 -4.73 17.07
C GLU A 37 -17.96 -5.31 15.66
N LYS A 38 -18.61 -4.70 14.69
CA LYS A 38 -18.49 -5.04 13.27
C LYS A 38 -17.82 -3.91 12.52
N ILE A 39 -17.04 -4.23 11.51
CA ILE A 39 -16.53 -3.25 10.55
C ILE A 39 -17.27 -3.40 9.22
N GLU A 40 -17.44 -2.28 8.55
CA GLU A 40 -17.89 -2.19 7.16
C GLU A 40 -16.83 -1.40 6.39
N VAL A 41 -16.19 -2.04 5.41
CA VAL A 41 -15.14 -1.41 4.62
C VAL A 41 -15.72 -0.88 3.32
N GLU A 42 -15.71 0.42 3.17
CA GLU A 42 -16.09 1.09 1.93
C GLU A 42 -14.84 1.35 1.10
N VAL A 43 -14.64 0.53 0.06
CA VAL A 43 -13.52 0.69 -0.88
C VAL A 43 -13.92 1.66 -1.98
N MET A 44 -13.06 2.63 -2.27
CA MET A 44 -13.32 3.62 -3.30
C MET A 44 -12.03 4.09 -3.98
N THR A 45 -12.16 4.55 -5.20
CA THR A 45 -11.12 5.26 -5.94
C THR A 45 -10.96 6.70 -5.44
N LEU A 46 -9.88 7.36 -5.84
CA LEU A 46 -9.67 8.80 -5.56
C LEU A 46 -10.83 9.65 -6.11
N SER A 47 -11.32 9.35 -7.30
CA SER A 47 -12.43 10.08 -7.93
C SER A 47 -13.74 9.88 -7.17
N GLU A 48 -14.05 8.65 -6.77
CA GLU A 48 -15.26 8.36 -5.98
C GLU A 48 -15.21 9.06 -4.62
N TYR A 49 -14.06 9.04 -3.95
CA TYR A 49 -13.86 9.78 -2.70
C TYR A 49 -14.04 11.28 -2.90
N SER A 50 -13.42 11.84 -3.95
CA SER A 50 -13.53 13.27 -4.27
C SER A 50 -14.97 13.71 -4.45
N ASN A 51 -15.76 12.93 -5.19
CA ASN A 51 -17.17 13.26 -5.46
C ASN A 51 -18.05 13.08 -4.22
N LYS A 52 -17.83 12.01 -3.45
CA LYS A 52 -18.72 11.65 -2.34
C LYS A 52 -18.40 12.40 -1.04
N TYR A 53 -17.12 12.62 -0.76
CA TYR A 53 -16.67 13.11 0.54
C TYR A 53 -15.88 14.42 0.50
N ASN A 54 -15.48 14.89 -0.69
CA ASN A 54 -14.66 16.10 -0.84
C ASN A 54 -15.33 17.16 -1.73
N ASN A 55 -16.68 17.17 -1.79
CA ASN A 55 -17.47 18.14 -2.56
C ASN A 55 -17.07 18.28 -4.04
N GLY A 56 -16.58 17.20 -4.66
CA GLY A 56 -16.10 17.17 -6.04
C GLY A 56 -14.69 17.75 -6.25
N VAL A 57 -14.05 18.27 -5.22
CA VAL A 57 -12.65 18.72 -5.29
C VAL A 57 -11.75 17.50 -5.41
N GLN A 58 -11.00 17.43 -6.52
CA GLN A 58 -10.20 16.26 -6.84
C GLN A 58 -9.07 16.06 -5.84
N VAL A 59 -9.00 14.83 -5.31
CA VAL A 59 -7.93 14.34 -4.46
C VAL A 59 -6.97 13.52 -5.30
N THR A 60 -5.69 13.66 -5.01
CA THR A 60 -4.61 12.92 -5.68
C THR A 60 -4.01 11.86 -4.75
N LYS A 61 -3.20 10.96 -5.30
CA LYS A 61 -2.43 10.01 -4.48
C LYS A 61 -1.50 10.68 -3.47
N HIS A 62 -1.13 11.93 -3.72
CA HIS A 62 -0.22 12.71 -2.87
C HIS A 62 -0.89 13.24 -1.61
N ASP A 63 -2.22 13.28 -1.60
CA ASP A 63 -3.01 13.78 -0.48
C ASP A 63 -3.40 12.67 0.51
N LEU A 64 -3.17 11.40 0.17
CA LEU A 64 -3.65 10.25 0.95
C LEU A 64 -3.10 10.22 2.37
N LEU A 65 -1.80 10.51 2.55
CA LEU A 65 -1.19 10.54 3.88
C LEU A 65 -1.84 11.63 4.75
N ASP A 66 -1.97 12.83 4.21
CA ASP A 66 -2.56 13.97 4.91
C ASP A 66 -4.03 13.71 5.27
N LEU A 67 -4.78 13.02 4.38
CA LEU A 67 -6.17 12.64 4.64
C LEU A 67 -6.28 11.60 5.77
N MET A 68 -5.35 10.65 5.85
CA MET A 68 -5.29 9.69 6.97
C MET A 68 -4.90 10.38 8.27
N GLU A 69 -3.89 11.24 8.27
CA GLU A 69 -3.46 12.02 9.44
C GLU A 69 -4.57 12.92 9.99
N GLN A 70 -5.42 13.46 9.10
CA GLN A 70 -6.59 14.26 9.47
C GLN A 70 -7.82 13.42 9.86
N GLY A 71 -7.73 12.09 9.80
CA GLY A 71 -8.85 11.18 10.09
C GLY A 71 -10.00 11.28 9.09
N LYS A 72 -9.75 11.78 7.88
CA LYS A 72 -10.77 11.88 6.82
C LYS A 72 -10.98 10.56 6.09
N ILE A 73 -9.94 9.74 6.02
CA ILE A 73 -9.98 8.34 5.58
C ILE A 73 -9.27 7.48 6.62
N GLU A 74 -9.71 6.25 6.77
CA GLU A 74 -9.16 5.34 7.77
C GLU A 74 -8.06 4.44 7.22
N MET A 75 -8.12 4.10 5.93
CA MET A 75 -7.14 3.20 5.28
C MET A 75 -6.81 3.66 3.86
N SER A 76 -5.58 3.40 3.47
CA SER A 76 -5.13 3.56 2.10
C SER A 76 -3.99 2.60 1.80
N GLN A 77 -3.62 2.50 0.54
CA GLN A 77 -2.44 1.80 0.07
C GLN A 77 -1.55 2.77 -0.70
N MET A 78 -0.28 2.77 -0.34
CA MET A 78 0.70 3.70 -0.88
C MET A 78 1.92 2.93 -1.41
N TYR A 79 2.54 3.45 -2.47
CA TYR A 79 3.81 2.91 -2.95
C TYR A 79 4.96 3.26 -2.00
N THR A 80 5.91 2.34 -1.87
CA THR A 80 7.15 2.51 -1.10
C THR A 80 7.94 3.73 -1.53
N THR A 81 8.02 4.01 -2.82
CA THR A 81 8.65 5.25 -3.35
C THR A 81 8.00 6.53 -2.83
N TRP A 82 6.67 6.50 -2.66
CA TRP A 82 5.94 7.66 -2.13
C TRP A 82 6.13 7.80 -0.61
N LEU A 83 6.13 6.68 0.11
CA LEU A 83 6.46 6.66 1.53
C LEU A 83 7.91 7.11 1.78
N ALA A 84 8.82 6.78 0.87
CA ALA A 84 10.21 7.23 0.95
C ALA A 84 10.34 8.75 0.85
N GLU A 85 9.57 9.38 -0.01
CA GLU A 85 9.57 10.83 -0.19
C GLU A 85 8.95 11.56 1.01
N LYS A 86 7.87 11.02 1.56
CA LYS A 86 7.07 11.69 2.59
C LYS A 86 7.47 11.35 4.01
N ILE A 87 7.97 10.16 4.24
CA ILE A 87 8.20 9.62 5.60
C ILE A 87 9.68 9.32 5.83
N ASP A 88 10.24 8.35 5.10
CA ASP A 88 11.61 7.91 5.33
C ASP A 88 12.24 7.28 4.09
N GLN A 89 13.41 7.76 3.68
CA GLN A 89 14.14 7.26 2.52
C GLN A 89 14.54 5.78 2.62
N ASP A 90 14.57 5.19 3.81
CA ASP A 90 14.85 3.77 3.97
C ASP A 90 13.82 2.88 3.25
N MET A 91 12.61 3.40 2.99
CA MET A 91 11.60 2.70 2.16
C MET A 91 12.10 2.38 0.75
N LEU A 92 13.05 3.17 0.20
CA LEU A 92 13.65 2.92 -1.12
C LEU A 92 14.46 1.62 -1.18
N ALA A 93 14.88 1.08 -0.05
CA ALA A 93 15.56 -0.20 -0.02
C ALA A 93 14.73 -1.31 -0.67
N LEU A 94 13.40 -1.25 -0.54
CA LEU A 94 12.48 -2.24 -1.12
C LEU A 94 12.32 -2.11 -2.64
N ASP A 95 12.67 -0.98 -3.21
CA ASP A 95 12.60 -0.70 -4.65
C ASP A 95 13.93 -0.91 -5.39
N MET A 96 14.98 -1.31 -4.66
CA MET A 96 16.28 -1.56 -5.28
C MET A 96 16.21 -2.75 -6.25
N PRO A 97 16.78 -2.61 -7.47
CA PRO A 97 16.83 -3.71 -8.42
C PRO A 97 17.53 -4.95 -7.84
N PHE A 98 16.98 -6.12 -8.09
CA PHE A 98 17.58 -7.43 -7.74
C PHE A 98 17.74 -7.70 -6.24
N ILE A 99 17.09 -6.90 -5.37
CA ILE A 99 17.21 -7.10 -3.92
C ILE A 99 16.54 -8.40 -3.45
N PHE A 100 15.47 -8.82 -4.10
CA PHE A 100 14.78 -10.08 -3.79
C PHE A 100 15.12 -11.17 -4.81
N ALA A 101 15.51 -12.34 -4.32
CA ALA A 101 15.81 -13.49 -5.16
C ALA A 101 14.52 -14.12 -5.73
N ASP A 102 13.48 -14.20 -4.90
CA ASP A 102 12.19 -14.81 -5.22
C ASP A 102 11.10 -14.27 -4.29
N HIS A 103 9.87 -14.73 -4.47
CA HIS A 103 8.73 -14.34 -3.63
C HIS A 103 8.88 -14.77 -2.18
N ASP A 104 9.42 -15.96 -1.93
CA ASP A 104 9.59 -16.47 -0.56
C ASP A 104 10.64 -15.64 0.19
N HIS A 105 11.71 -15.21 -0.50
CA HIS A 105 12.67 -14.27 0.08
C HIS A 105 12.00 -12.92 0.41
N ALA A 106 11.25 -12.36 -0.53
CA ALA A 106 10.55 -11.10 -0.31
C ALA A 106 9.56 -11.21 0.87
N THR A 107 8.80 -12.30 0.96
CA THR A 107 7.87 -12.54 2.06
C THR A 107 8.60 -12.60 3.40
N ARG A 108 9.70 -13.37 3.50
CA ARG A 108 10.47 -13.45 4.75
C ARG A 108 11.04 -12.10 5.20
N VAL A 109 11.46 -11.26 4.25
CA VAL A 109 11.98 -9.91 4.56
C VAL A 109 10.86 -8.98 4.99
N LEU A 110 9.74 -8.96 4.26
CA LEU A 110 8.64 -8.04 4.49
C LEU A 110 7.76 -8.40 5.70
N GLU A 111 7.70 -9.68 6.05
CA GLU A 111 7.01 -10.17 7.26
C GLU A 111 7.96 -10.36 8.45
N GLY A 112 9.27 -10.11 8.26
CA GLY A 112 10.30 -10.20 9.28
C GLY A 112 10.71 -8.84 9.85
N GLU A 113 11.84 -8.83 10.53
CA GLU A 113 12.38 -7.65 11.26
C GLU A 113 12.56 -6.41 10.37
N VAL A 114 12.95 -6.59 9.11
CA VAL A 114 13.13 -5.48 8.17
C VAL A 114 11.78 -4.84 7.84
N GLY A 115 10.77 -5.66 7.55
CA GLY A 115 9.43 -5.15 7.28
C GLY A 115 8.85 -4.45 8.50
N GLU A 116 8.97 -5.04 9.68
CA GLU A 116 8.54 -4.43 10.94
C GLU A 116 9.24 -3.09 11.20
N PHE A 117 10.55 -3.04 11.03
CA PHE A 117 11.33 -1.80 11.17
C PHE A 117 10.81 -0.68 10.25
N LEU A 118 10.56 -0.99 8.97
CA LEU A 118 10.05 0.00 8.01
C LEU A 118 8.62 0.44 8.34
N LEU A 119 7.74 -0.49 8.76
CA LEU A 119 6.37 -0.15 9.16
C LEU A 119 6.35 0.72 10.43
N ASN A 120 7.25 0.48 11.37
CA ASN A 120 7.39 1.29 12.58
C ASN A 120 7.83 2.72 12.26
N LYS A 121 8.71 2.93 11.27
CA LYS A 121 9.08 4.27 10.82
C LYS A 121 7.88 5.11 10.33
N ILE A 122 6.88 4.47 9.70
CA ILE A 122 5.65 5.16 9.32
C ILE A 122 4.95 5.70 10.58
N THR A 123 4.80 4.84 11.57
CA THR A 123 4.11 5.17 12.83
C THR A 123 4.88 6.21 13.66
N GLU A 124 6.20 6.17 13.64
CA GLU A 124 7.06 7.11 14.39
C GLU A 124 7.09 8.51 13.77
N LYS A 125 6.98 8.60 12.44
CA LYS A 125 7.15 9.86 11.70
C LYS A 125 5.84 10.48 11.21
N SER A 126 4.72 9.79 11.44
CA SER A 126 3.37 10.26 11.07
C SER A 126 2.34 9.79 12.10
N ASN A 127 1.12 10.33 12.02
CA ASN A 127 -0.01 9.83 12.81
C ASN A 127 -0.70 8.62 12.16
N VAL A 128 -0.03 7.96 11.23
CA VAL A 128 -0.54 6.81 10.48
C VAL A 128 0.22 5.57 10.88
N ARG A 129 -0.48 4.45 11.06
CA ARG A 129 0.13 3.16 11.36
C ARG A 129 0.42 2.39 10.08
N GLY A 130 1.68 2.00 9.87
CA GLY A 130 2.05 0.98 8.90
C GLY A 130 1.53 -0.40 9.35
N MET A 131 0.72 -1.06 8.55
CA MET A 131 0.08 -2.33 8.93
C MET A 131 0.72 -3.55 8.28
N ALA A 132 0.96 -3.49 6.99
CA ALA A 132 1.55 -4.59 6.23
C ALA A 132 2.06 -4.10 4.88
N PHE A 133 2.95 -4.89 4.27
CA PHE A 133 3.29 -4.75 2.86
C PHE A 133 2.42 -5.66 2.01
N THR A 134 2.06 -5.17 0.82
CA THR A 134 1.29 -5.95 -0.15
C THR A 134 1.98 -5.92 -1.51
N TYR A 135 1.83 -6.99 -2.27
CA TYR A 135 2.33 -7.03 -3.64
C TYR A 135 1.30 -6.39 -4.58
N SER A 136 1.75 -5.45 -5.43
CA SER A 136 0.92 -4.90 -6.50
C SER A 136 1.04 -5.69 -7.82
N GLY A 137 1.91 -6.68 -7.85
CA GLY A 137 2.18 -7.53 -9.02
C GLY A 137 3.35 -8.48 -8.74
N GLY A 138 3.91 -9.06 -9.78
CA GLY A 138 5.11 -9.90 -9.71
C GLY A 138 6.40 -9.09 -9.89
N PHE A 139 7.48 -9.81 -10.20
CA PHE A 139 8.75 -9.20 -10.54
C PHE A 139 8.65 -8.34 -11.80
N ARG A 140 9.36 -7.23 -11.80
CA ARG A 140 9.48 -6.37 -12.98
C ARG A 140 10.39 -7.03 -14.00
N ASN A 141 9.96 -7.02 -15.26
CA ASN A 141 10.76 -7.53 -16.36
C ASN A 141 11.52 -6.39 -17.04
N VAL A 142 12.77 -6.66 -17.41
CA VAL A 142 13.55 -5.77 -18.27
C VAL A 142 13.10 -6.00 -19.72
N ILE A 143 12.64 -4.94 -20.37
CA ILE A 143 12.30 -4.95 -21.80
C ILE A 143 13.45 -4.28 -22.54
N SER A 144 14.04 -4.99 -23.51
CA SER A 144 15.15 -4.50 -24.31
C SER A 144 14.97 -4.86 -25.79
N SER A 145 15.38 -3.97 -26.68
CA SER A 145 15.45 -4.25 -28.12
C SER A 145 16.65 -5.11 -28.51
N LYS A 146 17.56 -5.35 -27.57
CA LYS A 146 18.76 -6.18 -27.76
C LYS A 146 18.80 -7.26 -26.70
N LYS A 147 19.46 -8.38 -26.97
CA LYS A 147 19.70 -9.43 -26.00
C LYS A 147 20.55 -8.88 -24.84
N VAL A 148 20.11 -9.12 -23.62
CA VAL A 148 20.81 -8.74 -22.37
C VAL A 148 21.09 -10.02 -21.60
N ASP A 149 22.34 -10.43 -21.56
CA ASP A 149 22.79 -11.63 -20.85
C ASP A 149 23.58 -11.28 -19.57
N LYS A 150 24.12 -10.08 -19.48
CA LYS A 150 24.96 -9.63 -18.36
C LYS A 150 24.82 -8.12 -18.14
N LEU A 151 25.18 -7.65 -16.97
CA LEU A 151 25.05 -6.26 -16.56
C LEU A 151 25.75 -5.27 -17.54
N SER A 152 26.92 -5.66 -18.09
CA SER A 152 27.63 -4.82 -19.06
C SER A 152 26.88 -4.59 -20.38
N ASP A 153 25.84 -5.38 -20.66
CA ASP A 153 25.02 -5.21 -21.87
C ASP A 153 24.00 -4.07 -21.70
N LEU A 154 23.69 -3.68 -20.47
CA LEU A 154 22.82 -2.56 -20.14
C LEU A 154 23.52 -1.21 -20.29
N THR A 155 24.84 -1.17 -20.25
CA THR A 155 25.65 0.08 -20.29
C THR A 155 26.16 0.42 -21.68
N LYS A 156 25.94 -0.46 -22.68
CA LYS A 156 26.34 -0.23 -24.07
C LYS A 156 25.19 0.43 -24.83
N ASN A 157 25.26 1.74 -24.98
CA ASN A 157 24.48 2.51 -25.94
C ASN A 157 25.05 2.31 -27.36
#